data_00f6578c1433b38c2f9d45745e641a49
#
_entry.id   00f6578c1433b38c2f9d45745e641a49
#
_cell.length_a   1.000
_cell.length_b   1.000
_cell.length_c   1.000
_cell.angle_alpha   90.00
_cell.angle_beta   90.00
_cell.angle_gamma   90.00
#
_symmetry.space_group_name_H-M   'P 1'
#
loop_
_entity.id
_entity.type
_entity.pdbx_description
1 polymer ?
#
loop_
_entity_poly.entity_id
_entity_poly.type
_entity_poly.pdbx_seq_one_letter_code
_entity_poly.pdbx_strand_id
1 'polypeptide(L)'
;MNRLVLSLSLLLSIMTMKAAVKIDRIEPTDWFVGMKNTSLQLMVYGEGIKTADVTTDYPGVKVDSLVRLDSPNYLLVYLNLDGAQPGTMTLNFKNNGSTKKVKYLLKAREMSGDKRMGFTNADVLYMLMPDRFADGSQKNNAVKTKYSYKIDRSQPSLRHGGDLEGIRQHLDYFKELGVTALWFTPVLENDSPDNGV
;
A
#
# COMPACT_ATOMS: atom_id res chain seq x y z
N MET A 1 39.73 23.41 44.72
CA MET A 1 38.57 24.06 44.09
C MET A 1 38.41 23.79 42.58
N ASN A 2 39.37 23.18 41.92
CA ASN A 2 39.32 23.03 40.42
C ASN A 2 38.80 21.69 39.88
N ARG A 3 38.43 20.73 40.76
CA ARG A 3 37.88 19.44 40.29
C ARG A 3 36.35 19.39 40.25
N LEU A 4 35.67 20.27 40.98
CA LEU A 4 34.21 20.35 40.97
C LEU A 4 33.66 21.15 39.78
N VAL A 5 34.43 22.07 39.23
CA VAL A 5 34.02 22.88 38.05
C VAL A 5 34.14 22.08 36.77
N LEU A 6 35.07 21.12 36.69
CA LEU A 6 35.19 20.26 35.49
C LEU A 6 34.09 19.21 35.36
N SER A 7 33.53 18.74 36.48
CA SER A 7 32.41 17.77 36.44
C SER A 7 31.06 18.40 36.12
N LEU A 8 30.88 19.69 36.39
CA LEU A 8 29.64 20.41 36.10
C LEU A 8 29.56 20.82 34.62
N SER A 9 30.69 21.03 33.94
CA SER A 9 30.71 21.36 32.50
C SER A 9 30.51 20.13 31.61
N LEU A 10 30.73 18.91 32.11
CA LEU A 10 30.50 17.66 31.36
C LEU A 10 29.04 17.20 31.41
N LEU A 11 28.23 17.71 32.35
CA LEU A 11 26.81 17.38 32.48
C LEU A 11 25.91 18.29 31.62
N LEU A 12 26.41 19.37 31.04
CA LEU A 12 25.61 20.34 30.27
C LEU A 12 25.62 20.08 28.75
N SER A 13 26.36 19.09 28.29
CA SER A 13 26.36 18.67 26.87
C SER A 13 25.49 17.42 26.65
N ILE A 14 24.30 17.36 27.25
CA ILE A 14 23.25 16.53 26.73
C ILE A 14 22.79 17.22 25.45
N MET A 15 23.52 16.97 24.35
CA MET A 15 23.00 17.22 23.00
C MET A 15 21.70 16.45 22.92
N THR A 16 20.59 17.16 22.95
CA THR A 16 19.30 16.61 22.54
C THR A 16 19.47 16.17 21.08
N MET A 17 19.80 14.92 20.86
CA MET A 17 19.77 14.32 19.53
C MET A 17 18.32 14.47 19.06
N LYS A 18 18.13 15.44 18.17
CA LYS A 18 16.84 15.61 17.51
C LYS A 18 16.60 14.34 16.71
N ALA A 19 15.63 13.52 17.12
CA ALA A 19 15.27 12.34 16.39
C ALA A 19 14.89 12.75 14.95
N ALA A 20 15.56 12.16 13.98
CA ALA A 20 15.23 12.39 12.57
C ALA A 20 13.80 11.90 12.28
N VAL A 21 13.06 12.65 11.47
CA VAL A 21 11.73 12.22 11.03
C VAL A 21 11.87 10.93 10.24
N LYS A 22 11.27 9.85 10.74
CA LYS A 22 11.23 8.56 10.09
C LYS A 22 9.85 8.36 9.46
N ILE A 23 9.84 8.02 8.18
CA ILE A 23 8.62 7.68 7.44
C ILE A 23 8.90 6.33 6.78
N ASP A 24 8.11 5.35 7.17
CA ASP A 24 8.23 3.98 6.67
C ASP A 24 7.27 3.72 5.52
N ARG A 25 6.07 4.37 5.54
CA ARG A 25 5.01 4.13 4.56
C ARG A 25 4.09 5.35 4.39
N ILE A 26 3.65 5.59 3.17
CA ILE A 26 2.58 6.53 2.82
C ILE A 26 1.57 5.78 1.96
N GLU A 27 0.29 5.86 2.31
CA GLU A 27 -0.80 5.23 1.57
C GLU A 27 -1.93 6.21 1.27
N PRO A 28 -2.45 6.16 0.02
CA PRO A 28 -2.00 5.37 -1.11
C PRO A 28 -0.59 5.77 -1.56
N THR A 29 0.13 4.88 -2.25
CA THR A 29 1.53 5.10 -2.69
C THR A 29 1.68 6.12 -3.80
N ASP A 30 0.62 6.36 -4.53
CA ASP A 30 0.47 7.34 -5.60
C ASP A 30 -1.00 7.69 -5.79
N TRP A 31 -1.32 8.75 -6.55
CA TRP A 31 -2.70 9.13 -6.82
C TRP A 31 -2.86 9.74 -8.21
N PHE A 32 -4.12 10.04 -8.58
CA PHE A 32 -4.46 10.65 -9.86
C PHE A 32 -4.97 12.07 -9.69
N VAL A 33 -4.56 12.98 -10.58
CA VAL A 33 -5.15 14.32 -10.72
C VAL A 33 -6.38 14.28 -11.63
N GLY A 34 -7.17 15.36 -11.62
CA GLY A 34 -8.36 15.49 -12.46
C GLY A 34 -9.53 14.59 -12.02
N MET A 35 -9.56 14.18 -10.76
CA MET A 35 -10.69 13.51 -10.15
C MET A 35 -11.80 14.51 -9.83
N LYS A 36 -13.08 14.07 -9.90
CA LYS A 36 -14.24 14.90 -9.48
C LYS A 36 -14.13 15.29 -7.99
N ASN A 37 -13.69 14.36 -7.15
CA ASN A 37 -13.30 14.65 -5.78
C ASN A 37 -11.82 15.01 -5.78
N THR A 38 -11.51 16.25 -5.44
CA THR A 38 -10.13 16.77 -5.39
C THR A 38 -9.43 16.52 -4.05
N SER A 39 -10.15 16.04 -3.05
CA SER A 39 -9.58 15.71 -1.73
C SER A 39 -8.86 14.37 -1.77
N LEU A 40 -7.61 14.36 -1.32
CA LEU A 40 -6.79 13.17 -1.13
C LEU A 40 -6.38 13.04 0.33
N GLN A 41 -6.73 11.93 0.96
CA GLN A 41 -6.22 11.57 2.28
C GLN A 41 -5.00 10.67 2.12
N LEU A 42 -3.90 11.05 2.75
CA LEU A 42 -2.70 10.21 2.90
C LEU A 42 -2.62 9.71 4.34
N MET A 43 -2.50 8.41 4.52
CA MET A 43 -2.10 7.81 5.79
C MET A 43 -0.58 7.68 5.80
N VAL A 44 0.07 8.35 6.73
CA VAL A 44 1.51 8.31 6.92
C VAL A 44 1.83 7.51 8.17
N TYR A 45 2.69 6.49 8.01
CA TYR A 45 3.20 5.67 9.10
C TYR A 45 4.70 5.88 9.27
N GLY A 46 5.11 6.07 10.50
CA GLY A 46 6.51 6.21 10.89
C GLY A 46 6.63 6.50 12.37
N GLU A 47 7.77 6.19 12.96
CA GLU A 47 8.01 6.39 14.39
C GLU A 47 7.89 7.87 14.79
N GLY A 48 6.96 8.18 15.70
CA GLY A 48 6.73 9.52 16.22
C GLY A 48 6.20 10.55 15.20
N ILE A 49 5.65 10.09 14.06
CA ILE A 49 5.19 10.97 12.96
C ILE A 49 4.01 11.87 13.34
N LYS A 50 3.23 11.50 14.34
CA LYS A 50 2.03 12.21 14.80
C LYS A 50 2.23 13.71 14.96
N THR A 51 3.39 14.14 15.46
CA THR A 51 3.70 15.54 15.75
C THR A 51 4.30 16.33 14.59
N ALA A 52 4.49 15.69 13.44
CA ALA A 52 5.04 16.35 12.27
C ALA A 52 4.06 17.37 11.67
N ASP A 53 4.59 18.49 11.19
CA ASP A 53 3.92 19.39 10.27
C ASP A 53 4.26 19.01 8.83
N VAL A 54 3.30 19.20 7.92
CA VAL A 54 3.44 18.80 6.52
C VAL A 54 3.19 20.00 5.62
N THR A 55 4.08 20.21 4.67
CA THR A 55 3.96 21.26 3.64
C THR A 55 4.35 20.74 2.27
N THR A 56 3.86 21.40 1.24
CA THR A 56 4.29 21.20 -0.15
C THR A 56 4.20 22.52 -0.89
N ASP A 57 5.11 22.73 -1.83
CA ASP A 57 5.12 23.89 -2.75
C ASP A 57 4.67 23.49 -4.16
N TYR A 58 4.08 22.29 -4.31
CA TYR A 58 3.67 21.81 -5.62
C TYR A 58 2.46 22.59 -6.15
N PRO A 59 2.52 23.14 -7.38
CA PRO A 59 1.44 23.97 -7.93
C PRO A 59 0.11 23.20 -7.98
N GLY A 60 -0.97 23.84 -7.50
CA GLY A 60 -2.31 23.24 -7.47
C GLY A 60 -2.52 22.23 -6.33
N VAL A 61 -1.55 22.06 -5.42
CA VAL A 61 -1.71 21.21 -4.23
C VAL A 61 -1.67 22.08 -2.97
N LYS A 62 -2.64 21.85 -2.08
CA LYS A 62 -2.69 22.48 -0.75
C LYS A 62 -2.82 21.41 0.32
N VAL A 63 -2.16 21.62 1.45
CA VAL A 63 -2.41 20.84 2.66
C VAL A 63 -3.60 21.47 3.39
N ASP A 64 -4.74 20.79 3.36
CA ASP A 64 -5.98 21.30 3.97
C ASP A 64 -5.99 21.07 5.47
N SER A 65 -5.62 19.88 5.92
CA SER A 65 -5.60 19.55 7.34
C SER A 65 -4.69 18.36 7.68
N LEU A 66 -4.33 18.28 8.95
CA LEU A 66 -3.58 17.18 9.55
C LEU A 66 -4.41 16.60 10.69
N VAL A 67 -4.75 15.31 10.61
CA VAL A 67 -5.44 14.60 11.69
C VAL A 67 -4.45 13.71 12.43
N ARG A 68 -4.25 14.04 13.71
CA ARG A 68 -3.30 13.38 14.60
C ARG A 68 -4.05 12.29 15.37
N LEU A 69 -3.81 11.02 15.01
CA LEU A 69 -4.46 9.88 15.65
C LEU A 69 -3.93 9.64 17.07
N ASP A 70 -4.58 8.77 17.85
CA ASP A 70 -4.13 8.42 19.20
C ASP A 70 -2.75 7.78 19.18
N SER A 71 -2.50 6.90 18.21
CA SER A 71 -1.17 6.31 18.00
C SER A 71 -0.14 7.37 17.63
N PRO A 72 1.05 7.39 18.28
CA PRO A 72 2.13 8.32 17.95
C PRO A 72 2.73 8.09 16.55
N ASN A 73 2.48 6.94 15.94
CA ASN A 73 3.12 6.49 14.72
C ASN A 73 2.27 6.70 13.46
N TYR A 74 1.10 7.35 13.58
CA TYR A 74 0.22 7.63 12.44
C TYR A 74 -0.15 9.11 12.35
N LEU A 75 -0.20 9.61 11.12
CA LEU A 75 -0.66 10.93 10.77
C LEU A 75 -1.50 10.84 9.49
N LEU A 76 -2.70 11.40 9.50
CA LEU A 76 -3.49 11.58 8.28
C LEU A 76 -3.27 12.99 7.74
N VAL A 77 -2.90 13.08 6.47
CA VAL A 77 -2.67 14.33 5.74
C VAL A 77 -3.74 14.48 4.69
N TYR A 78 -4.54 15.51 4.77
CA TYR A 78 -5.55 15.83 3.77
C TYR A 78 -4.99 16.89 2.82
N LEU A 79 -4.99 16.54 1.53
CA LEU A 79 -4.54 17.39 0.46
C LEU A 79 -5.73 17.78 -0.42
N ASN A 80 -5.74 19.00 -0.90
CA ASN A 80 -6.59 19.42 -2.01
C ASN A 80 -5.73 19.46 -3.28
N LEU A 81 -6.21 18.77 -4.31
CA LEU A 81 -5.54 18.63 -5.61
C LEU A 81 -6.22 19.45 -6.72
N ASP A 82 -7.05 20.44 -6.35
CA ASP A 82 -7.73 21.28 -7.33
C ASP A 82 -6.74 22.10 -8.14
N GLY A 83 -6.74 21.90 -9.45
CA GLY A 83 -5.77 22.53 -10.37
C GLY A 83 -4.41 21.86 -10.43
N ALA A 84 -4.16 20.81 -9.66
CA ALA A 84 -2.89 20.06 -9.72
C ALA A 84 -2.70 19.39 -11.07
N GLN A 85 -1.45 19.43 -11.58
CA GLN A 85 -1.04 18.73 -12.79
C GLN A 85 -0.34 17.40 -12.44
N PRO A 86 -0.29 16.44 -13.38
CA PRO A 86 0.50 15.22 -13.19
C PRO A 86 1.98 15.54 -12.98
N GLY A 87 2.63 14.81 -12.08
CA GLY A 87 4.05 14.99 -11.79
C GLY A 87 4.43 14.46 -10.42
N THR A 88 5.67 14.69 -10.03
CA THR A 88 6.18 14.25 -8.71
C THR A 88 6.22 15.45 -7.77
N MET A 89 5.31 15.49 -6.80
CA MET A 89 5.35 16.47 -5.72
C MET A 89 6.34 16.08 -4.63
N THR A 90 6.82 17.06 -3.89
CA THR A 90 7.61 16.84 -2.67
C THR A 90 6.78 17.23 -1.45
N LEU A 91 6.58 16.28 -0.55
CA LEU A 91 6.01 16.51 0.77
C LEU A 91 7.15 16.72 1.76
N ASN A 92 7.12 17.84 2.49
CA ASN A 92 8.10 18.16 3.52
C ASN A 92 7.48 17.89 4.89
N PHE A 93 7.98 16.90 5.60
CA PHE A 93 7.58 16.55 6.96
C PHE A 93 8.57 17.15 7.94
N LYS A 94 8.13 18.10 8.76
CA LYS A 94 8.95 18.78 9.75
C LYS A 94 8.55 18.35 11.16
N ASN A 95 9.51 17.87 11.94
CA ASN A 95 9.31 17.50 13.33
C ASN A 95 10.58 17.81 14.14
N ASN A 96 10.43 18.44 15.30
CA ASN A 96 11.52 18.75 16.23
C ASN A 96 12.78 19.39 15.58
N GLY A 97 12.54 20.26 14.58
CA GLY A 97 13.61 20.96 13.84
C GLY A 97 14.35 20.11 12.80
N SER A 98 13.91 18.87 12.55
CA SER A 98 14.33 18.04 11.41
C SER A 98 13.28 18.07 10.33
N THR A 99 13.69 17.98 9.06
CA THR A 99 12.77 17.91 7.91
C THR A 99 13.11 16.71 7.04
N LYS A 100 12.11 15.86 6.80
CA LYS A 100 12.18 14.76 5.83
C LYS A 100 11.39 15.14 4.58
N LYS A 101 12.05 15.05 3.42
CA LYS A 101 11.43 15.24 2.10
C LYS A 101 11.06 13.88 1.52
N VAL A 102 9.82 13.74 1.07
CA VAL A 102 9.32 12.52 0.42
C VAL A 102 8.73 12.89 -0.94
N LYS A 103 9.12 12.16 -1.96
CA LYS A 103 8.54 12.29 -3.30
C LYS A 103 7.25 11.50 -3.37
N TYR A 104 6.20 12.10 -3.91
CA TYR A 104 4.91 11.47 -4.10
C TYR A 104 4.42 11.70 -5.53
N LEU A 105 4.00 10.62 -6.21
CA LEU A 105 3.64 10.66 -7.62
C LEU A 105 2.16 10.99 -7.80
N LEU A 106 1.87 12.05 -8.55
CA LEU A 106 0.54 12.37 -9.08
C LEU A 106 0.48 11.97 -10.55
N LYS A 107 -0.39 11.02 -10.87
CA LYS A 107 -0.54 10.46 -12.21
C LYS A 107 -1.62 11.19 -13.01
N ALA A 108 -1.47 11.24 -14.33
CA ALA A 108 -2.58 11.55 -15.21
C ALA A 108 -3.59 10.40 -15.24
N ARG A 109 -4.88 10.72 -15.40
CA ARG A 109 -5.88 9.69 -15.71
C ARG A 109 -5.77 9.33 -17.18
N GLU A 110 -5.58 8.07 -17.49
CA GLU A 110 -5.47 7.57 -18.85
C GLU A 110 -6.81 7.61 -19.61
N MET A 111 -7.92 7.50 -18.88
CA MET A 111 -9.26 7.50 -19.46
C MET A 111 -10.24 8.33 -18.63
N SER A 112 -11.13 9.05 -19.30
CA SER A 112 -12.31 9.67 -18.70
C SER A 112 -13.28 8.60 -18.17
N GLY A 113 -14.10 8.94 -17.17
CA GLY A 113 -15.04 8.01 -16.56
C GLY A 113 -16.06 7.41 -17.52
N ASP A 114 -16.43 8.18 -18.56
CA ASP A 114 -17.36 7.79 -19.63
C ASP A 114 -16.82 6.71 -20.59
N LYS A 115 -15.50 6.52 -20.62
CA LYS A 115 -14.83 5.45 -21.38
C LYS A 115 -14.64 4.15 -20.58
N ARG A 116 -14.96 4.15 -19.29
CA ARG A 116 -14.92 2.97 -18.44
C ARG A 116 -16.26 2.26 -18.49
N MET A 117 -16.32 1.22 -19.30
CA MET A 117 -17.51 0.36 -19.34
C MET A 117 -17.47 -0.61 -18.16
N GLY A 118 -18.60 -0.74 -17.47
CA GLY A 118 -18.86 -1.85 -16.55
C GLY A 118 -19.24 -3.12 -17.30
N PHE A 119 -19.62 -4.14 -16.55
CA PHE A 119 -20.15 -5.38 -17.14
C PHE A 119 -21.50 -5.14 -17.80
N THR A 120 -21.72 -5.84 -18.90
CA THR A 120 -22.97 -5.83 -19.67
C THR A 120 -23.46 -7.27 -19.87
N ASN A 121 -24.62 -7.44 -20.45
CA ASN A 121 -25.16 -8.76 -20.81
C ASN A 121 -24.40 -9.44 -21.97
N ALA A 122 -23.43 -8.76 -22.58
CA ALA A 122 -22.51 -9.33 -23.56
C ALA A 122 -21.28 -9.97 -22.90
N ASP A 123 -21.10 -9.79 -21.59
CA ASP A 123 -19.93 -10.29 -20.87
C ASP A 123 -20.17 -11.72 -20.36
N VAL A 124 -19.11 -12.53 -20.43
CA VAL A 124 -19.06 -13.88 -19.88
C VAL A 124 -18.08 -13.89 -18.73
N LEU A 125 -18.60 -13.98 -17.50
CA LEU A 125 -17.79 -14.06 -16.28
C LEU A 125 -17.55 -15.53 -15.94
N TYR A 126 -16.28 -15.88 -15.79
CA TYR A 126 -15.86 -17.19 -15.33
C TYR A 126 -15.32 -17.12 -13.91
N MET A 127 -16.09 -17.67 -12.96
CA MET A 127 -15.63 -17.76 -11.57
C MET A 127 -14.72 -18.99 -11.42
N LEU A 128 -13.55 -18.79 -10.84
CA LEU A 128 -12.62 -19.88 -10.61
C LEU A 128 -11.94 -19.76 -9.24
N MET A 129 -11.57 -20.90 -8.71
CA MET A 129 -10.73 -21.05 -7.52
C MET A 129 -9.31 -21.37 -8.01
N PRO A 130 -8.34 -20.44 -7.90
CA PRO A 130 -6.97 -20.64 -8.39
C PRO A 130 -6.36 -21.95 -7.93
N ASP A 131 -6.48 -22.27 -6.63
CA ASP A 131 -5.96 -23.51 -6.04
C ASP A 131 -6.44 -24.78 -6.76
N ARG A 132 -7.64 -24.76 -7.35
CA ARG A 132 -8.28 -25.92 -8.01
C ARG A 132 -8.06 -25.97 -9.51
N PHE A 133 -7.54 -24.92 -10.11
CA PHE A 133 -7.49 -24.81 -11.56
C PHE A 133 -6.22 -25.43 -12.15
N ALA A 134 -5.08 -24.81 -11.97
CA ALA A 134 -3.82 -25.28 -12.53
C ALA A 134 -2.62 -24.83 -11.69
N ASP A 135 -1.66 -25.71 -11.49
CA ASP A 135 -0.39 -25.46 -10.82
C ASP A 135 0.65 -25.04 -11.86
N GLY A 136 0.95 -23.77 -11.93
CA GLY A 136 1.95 -23.22 -12.86
C GLY A 136 3.36 -23.19 -12.27
N SER A 137 3.49 -23.29 -10.95
CA SER A 137 4.77 -23.24 -10.27
C SER A 137 4.76 -24.01 -8.95
N GLN A 138 5.38 -25.16 -8.92
CA GLN A 138 5.53 -25.95 -7.68
C GLN A 138 6.32 -25.24 -6.58
N LYS A 139 7.03 -24.16 -6.90
CA LYS A 139 7.86 -23.41 -5.93
C LYS A 139 7.02 -22.65 -4.89
N ASN A 140 5.77 -22.33 -5.20
CA ASN A 140 4.85 -21.59 -4.32
C ASN A 140 3.78 -22.48 -3.68
N ASN A 141 3.80 -23.80 -3.91
CA ASN A 141 2.84 -24.75 -3.38
C ASN A 141 2.87 -24.86 -1.85
N ALA A 142 4.01 -24.58 -1.24
CA ALA A 142 4.20 -24.59 0.21
C ALA A 142 4.97 -23.33 0.62
N VAL A 143 4.25 -22.27 0.97
CA VAL A 143 4.83 -21.06 1.57
C VAL A 143 4.87 -21.21 3.09
N LYS A 144 5.89 -20.66 3.72
CA LYS A 144 6.01 -20.66 5.18
C LYS A 144 4.98 -19.69 5.76
N THR A 145 3.94 -20.23 6.37
CA THR A 145 2.91 -19.48 7.09
C THR A 145 2.89 -19.87 8.57
N LYS A 146 1.94 -19.36 9.35
CA LYS A 146 1.75 -19.73 10.75
C LYS A 146 1.38 -21.22 10.92
N TYR A 147 0.60 -21.73 9.98
CA TYR A 147 0.21 -23.14 9.95
C TYR A 147 0.86 -23.83 8.75
N SER A 148 1.29 -25.08 8.91
CA SER A 148 1.67 -25.91 7.78
C SER A 148 0.43 -26.49 7.11
N TYR A 149 0.48 -26.66 5.81
CA TYR A 149 -0.59 -27.31 5.05
C TYR A 149 -0.02 -28.29 4.04
N LYS A 150 -0.83 -29.28 3.71
CA LYS A 150 -0.47 -30.35 2.78
C LYS A 150 -1.14 -30.12 1.43
N ILE A 151 -0.38 -30.33 0.36
CA ILE A 151 -0.91 -30.42 -1.00
C ILE A 151 -1.31 -31.85 -1.27
N ASP A 152 -2.59 -32.08 -1.54
CA ASP A 152 -3.09 -33.42 -1.91
C ASP A 152 -4.34 -33.30 -2.79
N ARG A 153 -4.16 -33.47 -4.09
CA ARG A 153 -5.24 -33.35 -5.07
C ARG A 153 -6.28 -34.47 -5.01
N SER A 154 -5.98 -35.56 -4.29
CA SER A 154 -6.93 -36.66 -4.08
C SER A 154 -7.96 -36.33 -3.00
N GLN A 155 -7.70 -35.32 -2.18
CA GLN A 155 -8.53 -34.92 -1.05
C GLN A 155 -9.25 -33.60 -1.35
N PRO A 156 -10.58 -33.58 -1.48
CA PRO A 156 -11.33 -32.36 -1.80
C PRO A 156 -11.15 -31.22 -0.79
N SER A 157 -10.89 -31.53 0.48
CA SER A 157 -10.71 -30.57 1.56
C SER A 157 -9.28 -30.00 1.68
N LEU A 158 -8.30 -30.60 1.00
CA LEU A 158 -6.92 -30.14 1.05
C LEU A 158 -6.58 -29.22 -0.12
N ARG A 159 -5.46 -28.50 -0.02
CA ARG A 159 -4.96 -27.65 -1.09
C ARG A 159 -4.47 -28.46 -2.28
N HIS A 160 -4.69 -27.94 -3.49
CA HIS A 160 -4.30 -28.62 -4.73
C HIS A 160 -3.09 -27.97 -5.40
N GLY A 161 -2.66 -26.80 -4.95
CA GLY A 161 -1.46 -26.14 -5.43
C GLY A 161 -1.63 -25.32 -6.70
N GLY A 162 -2.86 -25.14 -7.18
CA GLY A 162 -3.12 -24.23 -8.30
C GLY A 162 -2.80 -22.78 -7.92
N ASP A 163 -2.34 -21.99 -8.89
CA ASP A 163 -1.84 -20.64 -8.67
C ASP A 163 -2.16 -19.68 -9.83
N LEU A 164 -1.81 -18.39 -9.66
CA LEU A 164 -2.00 -17.38 -10.70
C LEU A 164 -1.15 -17.64 -11.94
N GLU A 165 0.01 -18.27 -11.79
CA GLU A 165 0.86 -18.66 -12.91
C GLU A 165 0.20 -19.76 -13.76
N GLY A 166 -0.43 -20.73 -13.11
CA GLY A 166 -1.23 -21.75 -13.80
C GLY A 166 -2.39 -21.13 -14.59
N ILE A 167 -3.08 -20.14 -14.02
CA ILE A 167 -4.13 -19.40 -14.74
C ILE A 167 -3.52 -18.65 -15.93
N ARG A 168 -2.40 -17.94 -15.73
CA ARG A 168 -1.71 -17.18 -16.78
C ARG A 168 -1.32 -18.09 -17.97
N GLN A 169 -0.84 -19.30 -17.71
CA GLN A 169 -0.47 -20.27 -18.72
C GLN A 169 -1.66 -20.80 -19.53
N HIS A 170 -2.89 -20.64 -19.02
CA HIS A 170 -4.13 -21.14 -19.64
C HIS A 170 -5.08 -20.01 -20.09
N LEU A 171 -4.58 -18.79 -20.31
CA LEU A 171 -5.42 -17.67 -20.75
C LEU A 171 -6.08 -17.95 -22.12
N ASP A 172 -5.44 -18.67 -23.00
CA ASP A 172 -6.00 -19.05 -24.30
C ASP A 172 -7.23 -19.95 -24.16
N TYR A 173 -7.26 -20.86 -23.19
CA TYR A 173 -8.43 -21.67 -22.85
C TYR A 173 -9.66 -20.80 -22.53
N PHE A 174 -9.50 -19.77 -21.70
CA PHE A 174 -10.61 -18.86 -21.38
C PHE A 174 -11.03 -18.05 -22.61
N LYS A 175 -10.09 -17.63 -23.44
CA LYS A 175 -10.36 -16.92 -24.68
C LYS A 175 -11.17 -17.78 -25.65
N GLU A 176 -10.81 -19.05 -25.82
CA GLU A 176 -11.53 -20.00 -26.67
C GLU A 176 -12.96 -20.25 -26.15
N LEU A 177 -13.17 -20.23 -24.82
CA LEU A 177 -14.52 -20.29 -24.23
C LEU A 177 -15.33 -18.99 -24.38
N GLY A 178 -14.74 -17.92 -24.90
CA GLY A 178 -15.40 -16.62 -25.01
C GLY A 178 -15.53 -15.89 -23.67
N VAL A 179 -14.73 -16.22 -22.67
CA VAL A 179 -14.71 -15.54 -21.37
C VAL A 179 -14.16 -14.13 -21.55
N THR A 180 -14.89 -13.14 -21.04
CA THR A 180 -14.47 -11.72 -21.08
C THR A 180 -13.94 -11.24 -19.75
N ALA A 181 -14.25 -11.91 -18.63
CA ALA A 181 -13.76 -11.58 -17.30
C ALA A 181 -13.58 -12.81 -16.43
N LEU A 182 -12.53 -12.79 -15.63
CA LEU A 182 -12.24 -13.82 -14.63
C LEU A 182 -12.58 -13.29 -13.25
N TRP A 183 -13.32 -14.07 -12.46
CA TRP A 183 -13.64 -13.81 -11.08
C TRP A 183 -12.97 -14.85 -10.20
N PHE A 184 -11.90 -14.46 -9.54
CA PHE A 184 -11.19 -15.37 -8.64
C PHE A 184 -11.82 -15.39 -7.24
N THR A 185 -11.78 -16.57 -6.59
CA THR A 185 -11.83 -16.59 -5.13
C THR A 185 -10.60 -15.84 -4.58
N PRO A 186 -10.63 -15.36 -3.32
CA PRO A 186 -9.52 -14.58 -2.77
C PRO A 186 -8.15 -15.22 -2.98
N VAL A 187 -7.18 -14.42 -3.45
CA VAL A 187 -5.78 -14.83 -3.72
C VAL A 187 -4.79 -14.32 -2.68
N LEU A 188 -5.31 -13.69 -1.61
CA LEU A 188 -4.50 -13.25 -0.50
C LEU A 188 -4.02 -14.45 0.33
N GLU A 189 -2.93 -14.25 1.07
CA GLU A 189 -2.44 -15.24 2.04
C GLU A 189 -3.59 -15.70 2.94
N ASN A 190 -3.78 -17.01 2.99
CA ASN A 190 -4.74 -17.66 3.85
C ASN A 190 -3.99 -18.58 4.81
N ASP A 191 -3.80 -18.11 6.03
CA ASP A 191 -3.10 -18.83 7.09
C ASP A 191 -4.09 -19.64 7.93
N SER A 192 -4.82 -20.54 7.30
CA SER A 192 -5.75 -21.46 7.95
C SER A 192 -5.10 -22.82 8.25
N PRO A 193 -5.56 -23.53 9.31
CA PRO A 193 -5.21 -24.93 9.50
C PRO A 193 -5.61 -25.82 8.32
N ASP A 194 -5.01 -27.00 8.22
CA ASP A 194 -5.16 -27.95 7.10
C ASP A 194 -6.58 -28.47 6.79
N ASN A 195 -7.57 -28.15 7.61
CA ASN A 195 -8.96 -28.51 7.34
C ASN A 195 -9.64 -27.67 6.27
N GLY A 196 -8.92 -26.77 5.61
CA GLY A 196 -9.33 -26.12 4.36
C GLY A 196 -10.49 -25.14 4.46
N VAL A 197 -10.95 -24.79 5.66
CA VAL A 197 -12.10 -23.91 5.89
C VAL A 197 -11.68 -22.68 6.67
#